data_5fdedf53fb001c736bd1477a29a50fef
#
_entry.id   5fdedf53fb001c736bd1477a29a50fef
#
_cell.length_a   1.000
_cell.length_b   1.000
_cell.length_c   1.000
_cell.angle_alpha   90.00
_cell.angle_beta   90.00
_cell.angle_gamma   90.00
#
_symmetry.space_group_name_H-M   'P 1'
#
loop_
_entity.id
_entity.type
_entity.pdbx_description
1 polymer ?
#
loop_
_entity_poly.entity_id
_entity_poly.type
_entity_poly.pdbx_seq_one_letter_code
_entity_poly.pdbx_strand_id
1 'polypeptide(L)'
;RGLFNLSFSHISGLAPLIALERRSAGKVKANAFVSYSSIRFKKNVEPLENPVDTLKKLNGVSYNWKDTGKRDFGFIAEEVGKVLPEIVEWSADSEYANSMDYIRIISFLVEGVKEQEKKITDLQNKLVDMNEKLEKIEV
;
A
#
# COMPACT_ATOMS: atom_id res chain seq x y z
N ARG A 1 14.32 -18.46 27.66
CA ARG A 1 13.76 -19.57 26.84
C ARG A 1 12.34 -19.80 27.30
N GLY A 2 11.38 -19.11 26.71
CA GLY A 2 9.93 -19.27 26.92
C GLY A 2 9.30 -19.80 25.65
N LEU A 3 9.02 -21.09 25.59
CA LEU A 3 8.15 -21.70 24.59
C LEU A 3 6.72 -21.25 24.88
N PHE A 4 6.16 -20.42 24.00
CA PHE A 4 4.73 -20.13 24.04
C PHE A 4 3.97 -21.29 23.40
N ASN A 5 3.39 -22.13 24.26
CA ASN A 5 2.45 -23.15 23.87
C ASN A 5 1.10 -22.48 23.59
N LEU A 6 0.72 -22.31 22.31
CA LEU A 6 -0.62 -21.92 21.92
C LEU A 6 -1.51 -23.16 22.04
N SER A 7 -2.13 -23.33 23.21
CA SER A 7 -3.16 -24.35 23.42
C SER A 7 -4.46 -23.89 22.73
N PHE A 8 -4.77 -24.48 21.58
CA PHE A 8 -6.07 -24.32 20.93
C PHE A 8 -7.11 -25.22 21.61
N SER A 9 -7.85 -24.67 22.55
CA SER A 9 -9.06 -25.33 23.02
C SER A 9 -10.16 -25.19 21.97
N HIS A 10 -10.71 -26.32 21.52
CA HIS A 10 -11.85 -26.41 20.60
C HIS A 10 -13.06 -25.68 21.19
N ILE A 11 -13.41 -24.54 20.59
CA ILE A 11 -14.74 -23.95 20.70
C ILE A 11 -15.33 -24.02 19.30
N SER A 12 -16.30 -24.91 19.14
CA SER A 12 -17.08 -25.08 17.91
C SER A 12 -17.86 -23.80 17.61
N GLY A 13 -17.59 -23.16 16.47
CA GLY A 13 -18.49 -22.19 15.87
C GLY A 13 -18.00 -20.77 15.66
N LEU A 14 -16.82 -20.37 16.17
CA LEU A 14 -16.22 -19.06 15.87
C LEU A 14 -14.81 -19.27 15.30
N ALA A 15 -14.60 -18.80 14.06
CA ALA A 15 -13.26 -18.73 13.51
C ALA A 15 -12.36 -17.94 14.46
N PRO A 16 -11.14 -18.43 14.79
CA PRO A 16 -10.25 -17.72 15.70
C PRO A 16 -9.85 -16.40 15.08
N LEU A 17 -10.28 -15.29 15.67
CA LEU A 17 -9.67 -13.99 15.46
C LEU A 17 -8.26 -14.07 16.08
N ILE A 18 -7.24 -14.26 15.25
CA ILE A 18 -5.86 -14.08 15.69
C ILE A 18 -5.60 -12.58 15.69
N ALA A 19 -5.93 -11.91 16.79
CA ALA A 19 -5.43 -10.59 17.08
C ALA A 19 -4.01 -10.74 17.65
N LEU A 20 -2.98 -10.59 16.82
CA LEU A 20 -1.60 -10.44 17.25
C LEU A 20 -1.37 -8.99 17.67
N GLU A 21 -2.02 -8.55 18.75
CA GLU A 21 -1.69 -7.29 19.40
C GLU A 21 -0.53 -7.48 20.38
N ARG A 22 0.66 -7.39 19.87
CA ARG A 22 1.84 -7.05 20.68
C ARG A 22 2.80 -6.23 19.82
N ARG A 23 3.23 -5.07 20.32
CA ARG A 23 4.49 -4.43 19.97
C ARG A 23 5.63 -5.38 20.30
N SER A 24 5.79 -6.44 19.52
CA SER A 24 7.00 -7.26 19.58
C SER A 24 7.87 -6.86 18.42
N ALA A 25 9.15 -6.61 18.67
CA ALA A 25 10.19 -6.43 17.66
C ALA A 25 10.40 -7.71 16.81
N GLY A 26 9.32 -8.46 16.57
CA GLY A 26 9.29 -9.74 15.90
C GLY A 26 8.86 -9.64 14.44
N LYS A 27 9.43 -10.53 13.62
CA LYS A 27 9.00 -10.74 12.23
C LYS A 27 8.08 -11.94 12.17
N VAL A 28 6.93 -11.80 11.49
CA VAL A 28 6.10 -12.95 11.11
C VAL A 28 6.66 -13.50 9.81
N LYS A 29 6.97 -14.80 9.78
CA LYS A 29 7.39 -15.53 8.58
C LYS A 29 6.30 -16.53 8.23
N ALA A 30 5.80 -16.46 7.01
CA ALA A 30 4.82 -17.39 6.47
C ALA A 30 5.12 -17.65 4.98
N ASN A 31 4.67 -18.80 4.46
CA ASN A 31 4.80 -19.10 3.04
C ASN A 31 3.92 -18.17 2.19
N ALA A 32 2.79 -17.71 2.72
CA ALA A 32 1.91 -16.75 2.07
C ALA A 32 1.05 -15.98 3.09
N PHE A 33 0.70 -14.74 2.73
CA PHE A 33 -0.35 -13.96 3.36
C PHE A 33 -1.49 -13.80 2.36
N VAL A 34 -2.66 -14.33 2.66
CA VAL A 34 -3.82 -14.34 1.77
C VAL A 34 -4.92 -13.48 2.35
N SER A 35 -5.38 -12.51 1.57
CA SER A 35 -6.46 -11.61 1.95
C SER A 35 -7.76 -11.95 1.21
N TYR A 36 -8.90 -11.83 1.87
CA TYR A 36 -10.20 -11.96 1.22
C TYR A 36 -10.38 -10.86 0.18
N SER A 37 -10.68 -11.24 -1.09
CA SER A 37 -10.81 -10.28 -2.19
C SER A 37 -11.94 -10.58 -3.16
N SER A 38 -12.80 -11.56 -2.87
CA SER A 38 -13.94 -11.90 -3.74
C SER A 38 -14.94 -10.74 -3.82
N ILE A 39 -15.48 -10.53 -5.03
CA ILE A 39 -16.55 -9.53 -5.29
C ILE A 39 -17.77 -9.73 -4.39
N ARG A 40 -18.06 -10.96 -3.95
CA ARG A 40 -19.20 -11.27 -3.06
C ARG A 40 -19.12 -10.59 -1.68
N PHE A 41 -17.94 -10.11 -1.30
CA PHE A 41 -17.72 -9.38 -0.04
C PHE A 41 -17.62 -7.87 -0.23
N LYS A 42 -17.79 -7.37 -1.47
CA LYS A 42 -17.58 -5.97 -1.81
C LYS A 42 -18.87 -5.36 -2.38
N LYS A 43 -19.07 -4.09 -2.15
CA LYS A 43 -20.14 -3.28 -2.75
C LYS A 43 -19.55 -1.96 -3.21
N ASN A 44 -20.27 -1.24 -4.08
CA ASN A 44 -19.87 0.08 -4.61
C ASN A 44 -18.44 0.03 -5.17
N VAL A 45 -18.19 -0.96 -6.04
CA VAL A 45 -16.87 -1.15 -6.64
C VAL A 45 -16.71 -0.15 -7.78
N GLU A 46 -15.75 0.75 -7.62
CA GLU A 46 -15.46 1.82 -8.56
C GLU A 46 -13.95 1.83 -8.92
N PRO A 47 -13.56 2.30 -10.09
CA PRO A 47 -12.16 2.50 -10.44
C PRO A 47 -11.49 3.50 -9.49
N LEU A 48 -10.18 3.32 -9.24
CA LEU A 48 -9.40 4.30 -8.51
C LEU A 48 -9.17 5.53 -9.38
N GLU A 49 -9.52 6.71 -8.84
CA GLU A 49 -9.30 7.98 -9.51
C GLU A 49 -7.93 8.57 -9.16
N ASN A 50 -7.26 9.18 -10.15
CA ASN A 50 -6.01 9.92 -9.99
C ASN A 50 -4.90 9.15 -9.22
N PRO A 51 -4.63 7.88 -9.57
CA PRO A 51 -3.72 7.04 -8.79
C PRO A 51 -2.29 7.59 -8.77
N VAL A 52 -1.79 8.16 -9.87
CA VAL A 52 -0.46 8.77 -9.94
C VAL A 52 -0.35 9.99 -9.03
N ASP A 53 -1.37 10.85 -9.00
CA ASP A 53 -1.35 12.04 -8.15
C ASP A 53 -1.47 11.69 -6.66
N THR A 54 -2.16 10.60 -6.34
CA THR A 54 -2.19 10.05 -4.98
C THR A 54 -0.81 9.53 -4.58
N LEU A 55 -0.17 8.71 -5.43
CA LEU A 55 1.15 8.16 -5.17
C LEU A 55 2.23 9.24 -5.00
N LYS A 56 2.18 10.33 -5.77
CA LYS A 56 3.11 11.46 -5.65
C LYS A 56 3.08 12.17 -4.29
N LYS A 57 1.99 12.04 -3.55
CA LYS A 57 1.86 12.60 -2.20
C LYS A 57 2.43 11.71 -1.11
N LEU A 58 2.78 10.46 -1.44
CA LEU A 58 3.37 9.51 -0.51
C LEU A 58 4.90 9.61 -0.55
N ASN A 59 5.53 9.71 0.62
CA ASN A 59 6.98 9.82 0.76
C ASN A 59 7.55 8.55 1.36
N GLY A 60 8.30 7.78 0.55
CA GLY A 60 9.11 6.70 1.06
C GLY A 60 10.33 7.25 1.82
N VAL A 61 10.59 6.71 2.99
CA VAL A 61 11.67 7.17 3.88
C VAL A 61 12.57 6.03 4.32
N SER A 62 13.81 6.33 4.68
CA SER A 62 14.65 5.45 5.46
C SER A 62 14.70 5.93 6.90
N TYR A 63 14.68 4.99 7.84
CA TYR A 63 14.68 5.29 9.28
C TYR A 63 15.47 4.25 10.06
N ASN A 64 15.68 4.52 11.33
CA ASN A 64 16.21 3.54 12.27
C ASN A 64 15.16 3.24 13.34
N TRP A 65 14.95 1.98 13.64
CA TRP A 65 14.11 1.56 14.77
C TRP A 65 14.69 2.06 16.08
N LYS A 66 13.87 2.72 16.91
CA LYS A 66 14.32 3.32 18.18
C LYS A 66 14.82 2.27 19.19
N ASP A 67 14.24 1.07 19.18
CA ASP A 67 14.55 -0.02 20.10
C ASP A 67 15.81 -0.80 19.70
N THR A 68 16.05 -0.99 18.41
CA THR A 68 17.13 -1.83 17.90
C THR A 68 18.26 -1.05 17.23
N GLY A 69 18.02 0.22 16.87
CA GLY A 69 18.94 1.02 16.06
C GLY A 69 19.09 0.55 14.60
N LYS A 70 18.40 -0.52 14.20
CA LYS A 70 18.49 -1.08 12.85
C LYS A 70 17.84 -0.18 11.82
N ARG A 71 18.56 0.03 10.71
CA ARG A 71 18.05 0.78 9.56
C ARG A 71 16.99 -0.01 8.82
N ASP A 72 15.94 0.68 8.39
CA ASP A 72 14.85 0.12 7.60
C ASP A 72 14.28 1.18 6.64
N PHE A 73 13.29 0.79 5.82
CA PHE A 73 12.66 1.64 4.83
C PHE A 73 11.14 1.44 4.91
N GLY A 74 10.39 2.49 4.61
CA GLY A 74 8.94 2.42 4.59
C GLY A 74 8.32 3.79 4.50
N PHE A 75 7.17 3.95 5.13
CA PHE A 75 6.40 5.19 5.18
C PHE A 75 6.20 5.61 6.64
N ILE A 76 5.90 6.88 6.84
CA ILE A 76 5.39 7.39 8.12
C ILE A 76 3.87 7.32 8.06
N ALA A 77 3.27 6.53 8.93
CA ALA A 77 1.83 6.25 8.89
C ALA A 77 0.98 7.51 9.04
N GLU A 78 1.42 8.47 9.86
CA GLU A 78 0.76 9.77 10.03
C GLU A 78 0.75 10.60 8.74
N GLU A 79 1.80 10.52 7.92
CA GLU A 79 1.84 11.20 6.62
C GLU A 79 0.94 10.51 5.61
N VAL A 80 0.98 9.17 5.56
CA VAL A 80 0.11 8.38 4.70
C VAL A 80 -1.37 8.61 5.03
N GLY A 81 -1.72 8.68 6.31
CA GLY A 81 -3.09 8.89 6.75
C GLY A 81 -3.70 10.22 6.34
N LYS A 82 -2.88 11.23 5.99
CA LYS A 82 -3.36 12.50 5.39
C LYS A 82 -3.79 12.33 3.93
N VAL A 83 -3.31 11.29 3.26
CA VAL A 83 -3.57 11.03 1.83
C VAL A 83 -4.54 9.87 1.65
N LEU A 84 -4.37 8.81 2.43
CA LEU A 84 -5.11 7.56 2.39
C LEU A 84 -5.49 7.15 3.82
N PRO A 85 -6.46 7.81 4.44
CA PRO A 85 -6.84 7.53 5.83
C PRO A 85 -7.36 6.10 6.04
N GLU A 86 -7.91 5.47 5.00
CA GLU A 86 -8.52 4.14 5.06
C GLU A 86 -7.51 3.00 5.26
N ILE A 87 -6.22 3.25 5.05
CA ILE A 87 -5.17 2.25 5.22
C ILE A 87 -4.35 2.44 6.49
N VAL A 88 -4.71 3.43 7.31
CA VAL A 88 -4.00 3.76 8.55
C VAL A 88 -4.90 3.53 9.75
N GLU A 89 -4.37 2.84 10.74
CA GLU A 89 -5.01 2.64 12.02
C GLU A 89 -4.45 3.63 13.03
N TRP A 90 -5.32 4.49 13.56
CA TRP A 90 -4.95 5.52 14.52
C TRP A 90 -5.09 5.02 15.97
N SER A 91 -4.30 5.57 16.88
CA SER A 91 -4.49 5.38 18.31
C SER A 91 -5.82 5.98 18.78
N ALA A 92 -6.31 5.55 19.95
CA ALA A 92 -7.60 6.00 20.47
C ALA A 92 -7.67 7.53 20.71
N ASP A 93 -6.54 8.16 20.99
CA ASP A 93 -6.39 9.62 21.14
C ASP A 93 -6.19 10.35 19.80
N SER A 94 -6.03 9.62 18.70
CA SER A 94 -5.77 10.13 17.33
C SER A 94 -4.50 10.99 17.20
N GLU A 95 -3.61 10.97 18.19
CA GLU A 95 -2.35 11.72 18.14
C GLU A 95 -1.31 11.01 17.29
N TYR A 96 -1.23 9.67 17.42
CA TYR A 96 -0.27 8.84 16.69
C TYR A 96 -0.97 7.72 15.92
N ALA A 97 -0.39 7.34 14.80
CA ALA A 97 -0.82 6.13 14.09
C ALA A 97 -0.19 4.87 14.73
N ASN A 98 -0.98 3.81 14.86
CA ASN A 98 -0.50 2.53 15.34
C ASN A 98 0.12 1.69 14.22
N SER A 99 -0.52 1.69 13.05
CA SER A 99 -0.13 0.82 11.93
C SER A 99 -0.70 1.33 10.62
N MET A 100 -0.21 0.75 9.51
CA MET A 100 -0.79 0.95 8.19
C MET A 100 -0.78 -0.35 7.39
N ASP A 101 -1.76 -0.50 6.50
CA ASP A 101 -1.85 -1.63 5.59
C ASP A 101 -1.09 -1.33 4.29
N TYR A 102 0.16 -1.79 4.22
CA TYR A 102 1.03 -1.63 3.04
C TYR A 102 0.48 -2.30 1.78
N ILE A 103 -0.26 -3.41 1.91
CA ILE A 103 -0.73 -4.21 0.78
C ILE A 103 -1.73 -3.42 -0.06
N ARG A 104 -2.54 -2.56 0.56
CA ARG A 104 -3.53 -1.76 -0.15
C ARG A 104 -2.92 -0.74 -1.11
N ILE A 105 -1.68 -0.32 -0.90
CA ILE A 105 -0.95 0.58 -1.82
C ILE A 105 -0.73 -0.09 -3.19
N ILE A 106 -0.66 -1.41 -3.25
CA ILE A 106 -0.46 -2.15 -4.50
C ILE A 106 -1.52 -1.82 -5.54
N SER A 107 -2.77 -1.64 -5.15
CA SER A 107 -3.83 -1.26 -6.10
C SER A 107 -3.59 0.10 -6.74
N PHE A 108 -3.11 1.08 -5.98
CA PHE A 108 -2.70 2.39 -6.51
C PHE A 108 -1.48 2.28 -7.42
N LEU A 109 -0.51 1.43 -7.09
CA LEU A 109 0.66 1.19 -7.95
C LEU A 109 0.25 0.58 -9.28
N VAL A 110 -0.64 -0.40 -9.30
CA VAL A 110 -1.14 -1.02 -10.54
C VAL A 110 -1.84 0.00 -11.42
N GLU A 111 -2.79 0.75 -10.89
CA GLU A 111 -3.51 1.76 -11.67
C GLU A 111 -2.60 2.95 -12.04
N GLY A 112 -1.64 3.30 -11.19
CA GLY A 112 -0.62 4.31 -11.46
C GLY A 112 0.29 3.94 -12.62
N VAL A 113 0.75 2.70 -12.71
CA VAL A 113 1.54 2.20 -13.84
C VAL A 113 0.72 2.26 -15.14
N LYS A 114 -0.55 1.86 -15.12
CA LYS A 114 -1.44 1.95 -16.28
C LYS A 114 -1.65 3.39 -16.75
N GLU A 115 -1.83 4.32 -15.82
CA GLU A 115 -1.96 5.75 -16.14
C GLU A 115 -0.67 6.30 -16.75
N GLN A 116 0.49 5.92 -16.21
CA GLN A 116 1.80 6.31 -16.75
C GLN A 116 2.01 5.76 -18.15
N GLU A 117 1.69 4.48 -18.40
CA GLU A 117 1.82 3.85 -19.70
C GLU A 117 0.97 4.57 -20.76
N LYS A 118 -0.27 4.92 -20.40
CA LYS A 118 -1.12 5.72 -21.27
C LYS A 118 -0.49 7.08 -21.61
N LYS A 119 0.06 7.78 -20.60
CA LYS A 119 0.73 9.07 -20.80
C LYS A 119 1.96 8.95 -21.70
N ILE A 120 2.74 7.88 -21.55
CA ILE A 120 3.91 7.59 -22.40
C ILE A 120 3.47 7.39 -23.85
N THR A 121 2.45 6.57 -24.10
CA THR A 121 1.91 6.33 -25.43
C THR A 121 1.40 7.62 -26.08
N ASP A 122 0.66 8.44 -25.31
CA ASP A 122 0.15 9.72 -25.81
C ASP A 122 1.29 10.69 -26.19
N LEU A 123 2.38 10.72 -25.39
CA LEU A 123 3.56 11.53 -25.68
C LEU A 123 4.33 11.02 -26.91
N GLN A 124 4.47 9.71 -27.06
CA GLN A 124 5.10 9.10 -28.24
C GLN A 124 4.34 9.46 -29.53
N ASN A 125 3.01 9.36 -29.50
CA ASN A 125 2.18 9.74 -30.65
C ASN A 125 2.32 11.23 -31.00
N LYS A 126 2.39 12.11 -29.99
CA LYS A 126 2.64 13.54 -30.21
C LYS A 126 4.01 13.81 -30.81
N LEU A 127 5.04 13.07 -30.39
CA LEU A 127 6.38 13.19 -30.97
C LEU A 127 6.41 12.78 -32.44
N VAL A 128 5.73 11.70 -32.80
CA VAL A 128 5.60 11.27 -34.22
C VAL A 128 4.92 12.37 -35.03
N ASP A 129 3.77 12.88 -34.57
CA ASP A 129 3.03 13.97 -35.27
C ASP A 129 3.88 15.25 -35.43
N MET A 130 4.65 15.60 -34.39
CA MET A 130 5.57 16.75 -34.45
C MET A 130 6.70 16.54 -35.47
N ASN A 131 7.31 15.35 -35.50
CA ASN A 131 8.35 15.04 -36.48
C ASN A 131 7.82 15.11 -37.90
N GLU A 132 6.65 14.53 -38.18
CA GLU A 132 6.02 14.60 -39.51
C GLU A 132 5.72 16.06 -39.95
N LYS A 133 5.38 16.93 -38.98
CA LYS A 133 5.17 18.37 -39.28
C LYS A 133 6.49 19.08 -39.55
N LEU A 134 7.57 18.75 -38.84
CA LEU A 134 8.90 19.33 -39.09
C LEU A 134 9.42 18.96 -40.48
N GLU A 135 9.33 17.69 -40.86
CA GLU A 135 9.74 17.23 -42.19
C GLU A 135 9.01 17.97 -43.34
N LYS A 136 7.74 18.36 -43.12
CA LYS A 136 6.96 19.12 -44.09
C LYS A 136 7.37 20.60 -44.18
N ILE A 137 8.06 21.15 -43.21
CA ILE A 137 8.52 22.55 -43.20
C ILE A 137 9.91 22.67 -43.83
N GLU A 138 10.74 21.61 -43.76
CA GLU A 138 12.10 21.62 -44.31
C GLU A 138 12.13 21.39 -45.82
N VAL A 139 11.01 21.17 -46.49
CA VAL A 139 10.83 21.04 -47.95
C VAL A 139 10.31 22.35 -48.54
#